data_eb85b3b9bd5362240b8c7a9382b18d17
#
_entry.id   eb85b3b9bd5362240b8c7a9382b18d17
#
_cell.length_a   1.000
_cell.length_b   1.000
_cell.length_c   1.000
_cell.angle_alpha   90.00
_cell.angle_beta   90.00
_cell.angle_gamma   90.00
#
_symmetry.space_group_name_H-M   'P 1'
#
loop_
_entity.id
_entity.type
_entity.pdbx_description
1 polymer ?
#
loop_
_entity_poly.entity_id
_entity_poly.type
_entity_poly.pdbx_seq_one_letter_code
_entity_poly.pdbx_strand_id
1 'polypeptide(L)'
;MKTARIIALAAIATTALPGKSPLPGVPAVSDTYPNMVYESWLGIIAPAGTPPAIVERLNREIRAVVNMPEVRQKMIDFGGQPQASSVNEFRTRVERDIANMRKVMAERKIEQE
;
A
#
# COMPACT_ATOMS: atom_id res chain seq x y z
N MET A 1 -4.51 -4.06 31.28
CA MET A 1 -3.76 -3.22 30.31
C MET A 1 -4.57 -1.96 30.03
N LYS A 2 -4.01 -0.80 30.27
CA LYS A 2 -4.65 0.46 29.85
C LYS A 2 -4.46 0.60 28.34
N THR A 3 -5.54 0.54 27.58
CA THR A 3 -5.52 0.83 26.15
C THR A 3 -5.20 2.31 25.96
N ALA A 4 -4.06 2.62 25.35
CA ALA A 4 -3.75 4.00 25.00
C ALA A 4 -4.79 4.49 23.97
N ARG A 5 -5.61 5.46 24.36
CA ARG A 5 -6.51 6.13 23.43
C ARG A 5 -5.73 7.20 22.70
N ILE A 6 -5.44 6.96 21.43
CA ILE A 6 -4.91 8.00 20.56
C ILE A 6 -6.10 8.87 20.14
N ILE A 7 -6.10 10.12 20.58
CA ILE A 7 -7.09 11.10 20.15
C ILE A 7 -6.46 11.91 19.02
N ALA A 8 -6.91 11.70 17.80
CA ALA A 8 -6.57 12.57 16.69
C ALA A 8 -7.36 13.87 16.82
N LEU A 9 -6.68 14.99 17.00
CA LEU A 9 -7.31 16.31 17.15
C LEU A 9 -7.76 16.89 15.81
N ALA A 10 -7.01 16.65 14.76
CA ALA A 10 -7.33 17.07 13.40
C ALA A 10 -6.60 16.24 12.36
N ALA A 11 -7.22 16.07 11.20
CA ALA A 11 -6.58 15.58 9.99
C ALA A 11 -6.70 16.66 8.91
N ILE A 12 -5.56 17.09 8.35
CA ILE A 12 -5.51 18.18 7.36
C ILE A 12 -5.69 17.61 5.95
N ALA A 13 -5.03 16.49 5.66
CA ALA A 13 -5.10 15.81 4.38
C ALA A 13 -4.63 14.36 4.50
N THR A 14 -4.93 13.55 3.49
CA THR A 14 -4.42 12.18 3.33
C THR A 14 -3.44 12.10 2.17
N THR A 15 -2.60 11.08 2.13
CA THR A 15 -1.63 10.85 1.03
C THR A 15 -2.19 9.96 -0.07
N ALA A 16 -3.50 9.76 -0.11
CA ALA A 16 -4.21 8.95 -1.09
C ALA A 16 -4.12 9.51 -2.52
N LEU A 17 -4.52 8.70 -3.49
CA LEU A 17 -4.75 9.15 -4.87
C LEU A 17 -5.81 10.26 -4.92
N PRO A 18 -5.78 11.14 -5.95
CA PRO A 18 -6.75 12.22 -6.10
C PRO A 18 -8.20 11.71 -5.99
N GLY A 19 -9.00 12.37 -5.15
CA GLY A 19 -10.40 12.00 -4.92
C GLY A 19 -10.61 10.65 -4.22
N LYS A 20 -9.57 10.01 -3.68
CA LYS A 20 -9.60 8.69 -3.04
C LYS A 20 -9.29 8.73 -1.55
N SER A 21 -9.44 9.87 -0.89
CA SER A 21 -9.27 9.95 0.56
C SER A 21 -10.21 8.97 1.27
N PRO A 22 -9.71 8.12 2.16
CA PRO A 22 -10.53 7.18 2.93
C PRO A 22 -11.29 7.87 4.08
N LEU A 23 -10.95 9.12 4.38
CA LEU A 23 -11.56 9.88 5.47
C LEU A 23 -12.59 10.87 4.93
N PRO A 24 -13.87 10.76 5.33
CA PRO A 24 -14.91 11.71 4.91
C PRO A 24 -14.55 13.15 5.29
N GLY A 25 -14.66 14.07 4.34
CA GLY A 25 -14.39 15.50 4.56
C GLY A 25 -12.90 15.88 4.67
N VAL A 26 -11.98 14.91 4.55
CA VAL A 26 -10.53 15.16 4.53
C VAL A 26 -10.03 14.98 3.09
N PRO A 27 -9.49 16.04 2.44
CA PRO A 27 -9.00 15.93 1.06
C PRO A 27 -7.73 15.08 0.97
N ALA A 28 -7.40 14.62 -0.24
CA ALA A 28 -6.08 14.09 -0.53
C ALA A 28 -5.11 15.25 -0.85
N VAL A 29 -3.87 15.17 -0.36
CA VAL A 29 -2.81 16.16 -0.73
C VAL A 29 -2.63 16.19 -2.24
N SER A 30 -2.77 15.06 -2.90
CA SER A 30 -2.68 14.91 -4.35
C SER A 30 -3.76 15.66 -5.13
N ASP A 31 -4.86 16.09 -4.49
CA ASP A 31 -5.87 16.96 -5.12
C ASP A 31 -5.29 18.34 -5.45
N THR A 32 -4.33 18.82 -4.65
CA THR A 32 -3.62 20.09 -4.86
C THR A 32 -2.23 19.88 -5.45
N TYR A 33 -1.53 18.83 -5.06
CA TYR A 33 -0.17 18.48 -5.49
C TYR A 33 -0.15 17.08 -6.12
N PRO A 34 -0.40 16.93 -7.42
CA PRO A 34 -0.63 15.64 -8.09
C PRO A 34 0.49 14.60 -7.92
N ASN A 35 1.72 15.05 -7.65
CA ASN A 35 2.87 14.17 -7.45
C ASN A 35 3.08 13.72 -6.00
N MET A 36 2.22 14.17 -5.07
CA MET A 36 2.31 13.82 -3.64
C MET A 36 1.34 12.68 -3.30
N VAL A 37 1.57 11.54 -3.89
CA VAL A 37 0.90 10.28 -3.53
C VAL A 37 1.89 9.38 -2.81
N TYR A 38 1.54 8.96 -1.62
CA TYR A 38 2.28 7.95 -0.87
C TYR A 38 1.33 6.93 -0.28
N GLU A 39 1.44 5.70 -0.73
CA GLU A 39 0.66 4.58 -0.22
C GLU A 39 1.62 3.51 0.31
N SER A 40 1.45 3.13 1.56
CA SER A 40 2.11 1.93 2.06
C SER A 40 1.34 0.69 1.59
N TRP A 41 2.05 -0.38 1.36
CA TRP A 41 1.46 -1.64 0.94
C TRP A 41 2.10 -2.82 1.68
N LEU A 42 1.35 -3.88 1.80
CA LEU A 42 1.82 -5.18 2.27
C LEU A 42 1.77 -6.17 1.13
N GLY A 43 2.77 -7.01 1.04
CA GLY A 43 2.84 -8.03 0.00
C GLY A 43 3.46 -9.32 0.52
N ILE A 44 3.21 -10.41 -0.19
CA ILE A 44 3.81 -11.72 0.07
C ILE A 44 4.83 -11.96 -1.04
N ILE A 45 6.03 -12.34 -0.66
CA ILE A 45 7.14 -12.65 -1.57
C ILE A 45 7.53 -14.11 -1.44
N ALA A 46 7.99 -14.70 -2.53
CA ALA A 46 8.56 -16.03 -2.56
C ALA A 46 10.10 -15.96 -2.72
N PRO A 47 10.85 -16.95 -2.22
CA PRO A 47 12.28 -17.04 -2.46
C PRO A 47 12.64 -17.05 -3.94
N ALA A 48 13.84 -16.52 -4.27
CA ALA A 48 14.37 -16.63 -5.62
C ALA A 48 14.46 -18.10 -6.06
N GLY A 49 14.10 -18.38 -7.31
CA GLY A 49 14.11 -19.74 -7.85
C GLY A 49 12.83 -20.54 -7.58
N THR A 50 11.84 -19.99 -6.89
CA THR A 50 10.53 -20.65 -6.78
C THR A 50 9.93 -20.86 -8.17
N PRO A 51 9.51 -22.09 -8.53
CA PRO A 51 8.94 -22.37 -9.85
C PRO A 51 7.76 -21.43 -10.17
N PRO A 52 7.68 -20.88 -11.40
CA PRO A 52 6.60 -19.96 -11.77
C PRO A 52 5.19 -20.52 -11.53
N ALA A 53 4.98 -21.81 -11.77
CA ALA A 53 3.69 -22.46 -11.54
C ALA A 53 3.27 -22.42 -10.06
N ILE A 54 4.22 -22.51 -9.13
CA ILE A 54 3.95 -22.39 -7.69
C ILE A 54 3.59 -20.93 -7.34
N VAL A 55 4.34 -19.96 -7.88
CA VAL A 55 4.07 -18.53 -7.67
C VAL A 55 2.66 -18.16 -8.17
N GLU A 56 2.30 -18.59 -9.37
CA GLU A 56 0.97 -18.34 -9.94
C GLU A 56 -0.16 -19.01 -9.15
N ARG A 57 0.07 -20.23 -8.67
CA ARG A 57 -0.89 -20.92 -7.81
C ARG A 57 -1.10 -20.17 -6.50
N LEU A 58 -0.02 -19.78 -5.82
CA LEU A 58 -0.08 -19.00 -4.58
C LEU A 58 -0.79 -17.66 -4.80
N ASN A 59 -0.45 -16.96 -5.88
CA ASN A 59 -1.12 -15.68 -6.22
C ASN A 59 -2.63 -15.87 -6.39
N ARG A 60 -3.06 -16.89 -7.10
CA ARG A 60 -4.48 -17.20 -7.29
C ARG A 60 -5.20 -17.46 -5.96
N GLU A 61 -4.61 -18.29 -5.09
CA GLU A 61 -5.20 -18.62 -3.79
C GLU A 61 -5.25 -17.38 -2.87
N ILE A 62 -4.17 -16.59 -2.82
CA ILE A 62 -4.12 -15.34 -2.04
C ILE A 62 -5.17 -14.35 -2.53
N ARG A 63 -5.33 -14.18 -3.85
CA ARG A 63 -6.36 -13.32 -4.43
C ARG A 63 -7.77 -13.78 -4.06
N ALA A 64 -8.01 -15.08 -4.05
CA ALA A 64 -9.29 -15.64 -3.63
C ALA A 64 -9.58 -15.29 -2.16
N VAL A 65 -8.60 -15.47 -1.26
CA VAL A 65 -8.74 -15.15 0.17
C VAL A 65 -8.95 -13.66 0.40
N VAL A 66 -8.15 -12.80 -0.24
CA VAL A 66 -8.28 -11.33 -0.09
C VAL A 66 -9.65 -10.83 -0.58
N ASN A 67 -10.26 -11.52 -1.52
CA ASN A 67 -11.59 -11.16 -2.04
C ASN A 67 -12.77 -11.74 -1.22
N MET A 68 -12.51 -12.56 -0.21
CA MET A 68 -13.56 -13.03 0.70
C MET A 68 -14.15 -11.85 1.49
N PRO A 69 -15.49 -11.71 1.57
CA PRO A 69 -16.12 -10.56 2.22
C PRO A 69 -15.66 -10.33 3.66
N GLU A 70 -15.54 -11.40 4.45
CA GLU A 70 -15.08 -11.34 5.84
C GLU A 70 -13.61 -10.91 5.98
N VAL A 71 -12.74 -11.34 5.06
CA VAL A 71 -11.33 -10.95 5.04
C VAL A 71 -11.21 -9.48 4.64
N ARG A 72 -11.93 -9.06 3.60
CA ARG A 72 -11.99 -7.66 3.18
C ARG A 72 -12.43 -6.75 4.30
N GLN A 73 -13.50 -7.13 5.01
CA GLN A 73 -14.00 -6.31 6.11
C GLN A 73 -12.96 -6.17 7.23
N LYS A 74 -12.31 -7.27 7.63
CA LYS A 74 -11.23 -7.21 8.62
C LYS A 74 -10.07 -6.31 8.18
N MET A 75 -9.67 -6.37 6.91
CA MET A 75 -8.62 -5.50 6.38
C MET A 75 -9.02 -4.02 6.46
N ILE A 76 -10.27 -3.69 6.14
CA ILE A 76 -10.82 -2.33 6.25
C ILE A 76 -10.85 -1.87 7.72
N ASP A 77 -11.26 -2.74 8.64
CA ASP A 77 -11.31 -2.43 10.08
C ASP A 77 -9.92 -2.13 10.66
N PHE A 78 -8.86 -2.71 10.06
CA PHE A 78 -7.45 -2.39 10.36
C PHE A 78 -6.92 -1.15 9.64
N GLY A 79 -7.77 -0.43 8.90
CA GLY A 79 -7.38 0.77 8.15
C GLY A 79 -6.72 0.50 6.80
N GLY A 80 -6.75 -0.76 6.32
CA GLY A 80 -6.22 -1.14 5.02
C GLY A 80 -7.26 -1.01 3.90
N GLN A 81 -6.77 -0.92 2.67
CA GLN A 81 -7.60 -1.04 1.48
C GLN A 81 -7.29 -2.39 0.81
N PRO A 82 -8.17 -3.40 0.93
CA PRO A 82 -7.92 -4.72 0.36
C PRO A 82 -7.88 -4.64 -1.17
N GLN A 83 -6.69 -4.84 -1.71
CA GLN A 83 -6.45 -4.84 -3.14
C GLN A 83 -5.56 -6.03 -3.51
N ALA A 84 -6.14 -7.01 -4.19
CA ALA A 84 -5.40 -8.13 -4.71
C ALA A 84 -4.86 -7.80 -6.11
N SER A 85 -3.59 -8.06 -6.35
CA SER A 85 -2.92 -7.84 -7.64
C SER A 85 -2.39 -9.14 -8.25
N SER A 86 -2.14 -9.13 -9.54
CA SER A 86 -1.36 -10.16 -10.20
C SER A 86 0.12 -10.07 -9.81
N VAL A 87 0.87 -11.13 -10.11
CA VAL A 87 2.33 -11.16 -9.89
C VAL A 87 3.02 -10.00 -10.62
N ASN A 88 2.64 -9.74 -11.88
CA ASN A 88 3.24 -8.70 -12.69
C ASN A 88 2.88 -7.28 -12.21
N GLU A 89 1.64 -7.03 -11.85
CA GLU A 89 1.21 -5.75 -11.28
C GLU A 89 1.97 -5.44 -9.99
N PHE A 90 2.13 -6.43 -9.10
CA PHE A 90 2.88 -6.25 -7.87
C PHE A 90 4.37 -6.01 -8.14
N ARG A 91 4.98 -6.75 -9.07
CA ARG A 91 6.37 -6.52 -9.48
C ARG A 91 6.58 -5.09 -9.99
N THR A 92 5.74 -4.65 -10.93
CA THR A 92 5.80 -3.29 -11.48
C THR A 92 5.67 -2.22 -10.40
N ARG A 93 4.78 -2.45 -9.41
CA ARG A 93 4.64 -1.54 -8.27
C ARG A 93 5.92 -1.47 -7.45
N VAL A 94 6.50 -2.61 -7.09
CA VAL A 94 7.75 -2.67 -6.32
C VAL A 94 8.90 -1.95 -7.06
N GLU A 95 9.08 -2.23 -8.35
CA GLU A 95 10.11 -1.60 -9.17
C GLU A 95 9.94 -0.09 -9.25
N ARG A 96 8.71 0.38 -9.47
CA ARG A 96 8.38 1.80 -9.48
C ARG A 96 8.69 2.47 -8.13
N ASP A 97 8.28 1.86 -7.04
CA ASP A 97 8.43 2.43 -5.71
C ASP A 97 9.91 2.48 -5.30
N ILE A 98 10.70 1.47 -5.68
CA ILE A 98 12.16 1.47 -5.51
C ILE A 98 12.80 2.61 -6.33
N ALA A 99 12.41 2.77 -7.59
CA ALA A 99 12.94 3.82 -8.45
C ALA A 99 12.62 5.22 -7.90
N ASN A 100 11.38 5.43 -7.45
CA ASN A 100 10.95 6.69 -6.83
C ASN A 100 11.73 6.99 -5.56
N MET A 101 11.90 5.99 -4.69
CA MET A 101 12.66 6.15 -3.46
C MET A 101 14.13 6.49 -3.73
N ARG A 102 14.78 5.79 -4.66
CA ARG A 102 16.16 6.09 -5.08
C ARG A 102 16.30 7.53 -5.59
N LYS A 103 15.32 8.00 -6.38
CA LYS A 103 15.29 9.38 -6.86
C LYS A 103 15.24 10.38 -5.71
N VAL A 104 14.32 10.19 -4.77
CA VAL A 104 14.18 11.06 -3.59
C VAL A 104 15.45 11.07 -2.75
N MET A 105 16.07 9.91 -2.53
CA MET A 105 17.32 9.80 -1.77
C MET A 105 18.45 10.55 -2.46
N ALA A 106 18.59 10.42 -3.78
CA ALA A 106 19.60 11.13 -4.55
C ALA A 106 19.39 12.65 -4.52
N GLU A 107 18.16 13.11 -4.73
CA GLU A 107 17.82 14.55 -4.72
C GLU A 107 18.02 15.19 -3.34
N ARG A 108 17.79 14.43 -2.26
CA ARG A 108 17.89 14.90 -0.88
C ARG A 108 19.22 14.58 -0.22
N LYS A 109 20.17 13.96 -0.93
CA LYS A 109 21.48 13.55 -0.41
C LYS A 109 21.36 12.70 0.87
N ILE A 110 20.39 11.80 0.89
CA ILE A 110 20.20 10.86 2.00
C ILE A 110 21.16 9.69 1.78
N GLU A 111 22.13 9.52 2.70
CA GLU A 111 23.07 8.40 2.67
C GLU A 111 22.37 7.10 3.08
N GLN A 112 22.74 6.01 2.41
CA GLN A 112 22.33 4.66 2.84
C GLN A 112 23.41 4.16 3.82
N GLU A 113 22.98 3.83 5.03
CA GLU A 113 23.82 3.06 5.97
C GLU A 113 23.87 1.59 5.58
#